data_1c2117ebc940c6dc9b5012ac9cd12eba
#
_entry.id   1c2117ebc940c6dc9b5012ac9cd12eba
#
_cell.length_a   1.000
_cell.length_b   1.000
_cell.length_c   1.000
_cell.angle_alpha   90.00
_cell.angle_beta   90.00
_cell.angle_gamma   90.00
#
_symmetry.space_group_name_H-M   'P 1'
#
loop_
_entity.id
_entity.type
_entity.pdbx_description
1 polymer ?
#
loop_
_entity_poly.entity_id
_entity_poly.type
_entity_poly.pdbx_seq_one_letter_code
_entity_poly.pdbx_strand_id
1 'polypeptide(L)'
;MANGVYNKGLEEIGKALTDLDGSTLKVLLVKSSYTFNKDHLWVDDGSANDPQSHEVAVSGYARQTLANKTFTRDDTNDFGYLDADDVVFTALVAGETIGGAILFRDAGGSDTANPLISFYDLVDTATNGGNVTVQWN
;
A
#
# COMPACT_ATOMS: atom_id res chain seq x y z
N MET A 1 1.78 -13.21 -7.44
CA MET A 1 1.89 -13.18 -5.96
C MET A 1 0.50 -12.98 -5.39
N ALA A 2 0.23 -13.37 -4.18
CA ALA A 2 -1.11 -13.19 -3.61
C ALA A 2 -1.15 -11.96 -2.70
N ASN A 3 -2.33 -11.35 -2.57
CA ASN A 3 -2.57 -10.30 -1.58
C ASN A 3 -2.26 -10.79 -0.17
N GLY A 4 -1.83 -9.91 0.70
CA GLY A 4 -1.53 -10.29 2.08
C GLY A 4 -1.51 -9.12 3.05
N VAL A 5 -1.73 -9.46 4.33
CA VAL A 5 -1.59 -8.52 5.43
C VAL A 5 -0.22 -8.74 6.08
N TYR A 6 0.51 -7.66 6.32
CA TYR A 6 1.77 -7.74 7.06
C TYR A 6 1.51 -8.08 8.53
N ASN A 7 2.42 -8.82 9.15
CA ASN A 7 2.34 -9.10 10.59
C ASN A 7 2.32 -7.79 11.40
N LYS A 8 3.05 -6.77 10.94
CA LYS A 8 3.02 -5.43 11.53
C LYS A 8 1.63 -4.79 11.42
N GLY A 9 0.93 -4.97 10.29
CA GLY A 9 -0.44 -4.48 10.13
C GLY A 9 -1.41 -5.13 11.13
N LEU A 10 -1.29 -6.43 11.34
CA LEU A 10 -2.09 -7.12 12.37
C LEU A 10 -1.78 -6.60 13.78
N GLU A 11 -0.52 -6.37 14.11
CA GLU A 11 -0.12 -5.78 15.39
C GLU A 11 -0.70 -4.37 15.56
N GLU A 12 -0.59 -3.52 14.53
CA GLU A 12 -1.11 -2.15 14.54
C GLU A 12 -2.61 -2.10 14.81
N ILE A 13 -3.37 -2.95 14.15
CA ILE A 13 -4.84 -3.06 14.33
C ILE A 13 -5.16 -3.66 15.69
N GLY A 14 -4.50 -4.75 16.07
CA GLY A 14 -4.75 -5.46 17.32
C GLY A 14 -4.44 -4.64 18.57
N LYS A 15 -3.48 -3.72 18.49
CA LYS A 15 -3.12 -2.79 19.57
C LYS A 15 -3.84 -1.43 19.47
N ALA A 16 -4.72 -1.25 18.50
CA ALA A 16 -5.39 0.01 18.20
C ALA A 16 -4.42 1.20 17.96
N LEU A 17 -3.25 0.92 17.41
CA LEU A 17 -2.26 1.94 17.03
C LEU A 17 -2.60 2.58 15.69
N THR A 18 -3.28 1.84 14.82
CA THR A 18 -3.83 2.29 13.54
C THR A 18 -5.34 2.09 13.55
N ASP A 19 -6.06 3.18 13.41
CA ASP A 19 -7.48 3.20 13.13
C ASP A 19 -7.64 3.24 11.60
N LEU A 20 -8.21 2.19 11.00
CA LEU A 20 -8.21 2.04 9.54
C LEU A 20 -9.04 3.11 8.81
N ASP A 21 -10.06 3.68 9.43
CA ASP A 21 -10.83 4.77 8.83
C ASP A 21 -10.47 6.16 9.38
N GLY A 22 -9.82 6.23 10.54
CA GLY A 22 -9.40 7.48 11.18
C GLY A 22 -7.94 7.89 10.92
N SER A 23 -7.01 6.94 10.87
CA SER A 23 -5.58 7.23 10.66
C SER A 23 -5.28 7.72 9.23
N THR A 24 -4.19 8.47 9.06
CA THR A 24 -3.68 8.80 7.73
C THR A 24 -3.06 7.56 7.10
N LEU A 25 -3.75 7.00 6.12
CA LEU A 25 -3.28 5.87 5.32
C LEU A 25 -2.85 6.36 3.95
N LYS A 26 -1.74 5.83 3.47
CA LYS A 26 -1.21 6.09 2.12
C LYS A 26 -0.99 4.81 1.35
N VAL A 27 -1.01 4.94 0.04
CA VAL A 27 -0.70 3.88 -0.91
C VAL A 27 0.59 4.23 -1.63
N LEU A 28 1.52 3.29 -1.67
CA LEU A 28 2.69 3.33 -2.54
C LEU A 28 2.62 2.19 -3.56
N LEU A 29 3.27 2.39 -4.70
CA LEU A 29 3.41 1.37 -5.74
C LEU A 29 4.81 0.77 -5.66
N VAL A 30 4.88 -0.54 -5.76
CA VAL A 30 6.15 -1.27 -5.87
C VAL A 30 6.30 -1.89 -7.25
N LYS A 31 7.56 -2.00 -7.68
CA LYS A 31 7.94 -2.66 -8.93
C LYS A 31 7.64 -4.15 -8.89
N SER A 32 7.49 -4.76 -10.05
CA SER A 32 7.29 -6.20 -10.19
C SER A 32 8.44 -7.06 -9.63
N SER A 33 9.58 -6.44 -9.35
CA SER A 33 10.71 -7.08 -8.66
C SER A 33 10.51 -7.22 -7.14
N TYR A 34 9.50 -6.57 -6.55
CA TYR A 34 9.21 -6.73 -5.13
C TYR A 34 8.64 -8.11 -4.85
N THR A 35 9.15 -8.76 -3.84
CA THR A 35 8.60 -10.03 -3.33
C THR A 35 7.96 -9.77 -1.97
N PHE A 36 6.65 -9.97 -1.87
CA PHE A 36 5.93 -9.80 -0.63
C PHE A 36 6.50 -10.69 0.48
N ASN A 37 6.86 -10.07 1.59
CA ASN A 37 7.27 -10.75 2.81
C ASN A 37 6.47 -10.16 3.97
N LYS A 38 5.60 -10.97 4.55
CA LYS A 38 4.72 -10.57 5.67
C LYS A 38 5.47 -10.12 6.92
N ASP A 39 6.77 -10.44 7.03
CA ASP A 39 7.60 -10.10 8.18
C ASP A 39 8.26 -8.71 8.04
N HIS A 40 8.14 -8.02 6.90
CA HIS A 40 8.51 -6.62 6.79
C HIS A 40 7.65 -5.76 7.74
N LEU A 41 8.27 -4.84 8.45
CA LEU A 41 7.62 -4.05 9.49
C LEU A 41 7.28 -2.63 9.03
N TRP A 42 8.21 -1.99 8.34
CA TRP A 42 8.18 -0.58 7.97
C TRP A 42 8.36 -0.41 6.47
N VAL A 43 7.97 0.75 5.94
CA VAL A 43 8.21 1.09 4.53
C VAL A 43 9.69 1.01 4.21
N ASP A 44 10.56 1.48 5.13
CA ASP A 44 12.01 1.28 5.11
C ASP A 44 12.39 0.50 6.37
N ASP A 45 12.72 -0.76 6.24
CA ASP A 45 13.23 -1.59 7.35
C ASP A 45 14.75 -1.83 7.27
N GLY A 46 15.42 -1.15 6.33
CA GLY A 46 16.87 -1.21 6.14
C GLY A 46 17.35 -2.45 5.40
N SER A 47 16.43 -3.26 4.85
CA SER A 47 16.79 -4.42 4.03
C SER A 47 16.80 -4.07 2.54
N ALA A 48 17.58 -4.80 1.76
CA ALA A 48 17.64 -4.62 0.31
C ALA A 48 16.32 -5.01 -0.40
N ASN A 49 15.42 -5.70 0.30
CA ASN A 49 14.15 -6.19 -0.24
C ASN A 49 12.94 -5.53 0.42
N ASP A 50 13.14 -4.43 1.15
CA ASP A 50 12.03 -3.68 1.74
C ASP A 50 11.19 -2.96 0.67
N PRO A 51 9.98 -2.51 1.02
CA PRO A 51 9.13 -1.79 0.09
C PRO A 51 9.76 -0.55 -0.52
N GLN A 52 10.50 0.25 0.28
CA GLN A 52 11.14 1.47 -0.21
C GLN A 52 12.17 1.19 -1.31
N SER A 53 12.97 0.14 -1.16
CA SER A 53 13.98 -0.25 -2.16
C SER A 53 13.37 -0.66 -3.50
N HIS A 54 12.11 -1.06 -3.50
CA HIS A 54 11.36 -1.46 -4.69
C HIS A 54 10.27 -0.47 -5.09
N GLU A 55 10.18 0.67 -4.43
CA GLU A 55 9.18 1.68 -4.77
C GLU A 55 9.38 2.21 -6.18
N VAL A 56 8.27 2.47 -6.88
CA VAL A 56 8.27 3.12 -8.19
C VAL A 56 8.86 4.52 -8.06
N ALA A 57 9.74 4.89 -8.99
CA ALA A 57 10.46 6.17 -8.92
C ALA A 57 10.44 6.94 -10.26
N VAL A 58 9.54 6.59 -11.18
CA VAL A 58 9.40 7.34 -12.43
C VAL A 58 8.87 8.75 -12.19
N SER A 59 9.17 9.66 -13.12
CA SER A 59 8.62 11.02 -13.07
C SER A 59 7.09 10.98 -13.10
N GLY A 60 6.46 11.85 -12.32
CA GLY A 60 5.00 11.89 -12.11
C GLY A 60 4.50 11.01 -10.97
N TYR A 61 5.34 10.09 -10.46
CA TYR A 61 4.95 9.27 -9.31
C TYR A 61 5.00 10.07 -8.00
N ALA A 62 3.96 9.88 -7.20
CA ALA A 62 3.91 10.30 -5.79
C ALA A 62 2.97 9.35 -5.04
N ARG A 63 3.30 9.02 -3.80
CA ARG A 63 2.41 8.27 -2.91
C ARG A 63 1.08 9.00 -2.76
N GLN A 64 -0.02 8.25 -2.71
CA GLN A 64 -1.36 8.81 -2.63
C GLN A 64 -1.96 8.59 -1.25
N THR A 65 -2.65 9.59 -0.73
CA THR A 65 -3.41 9.48 0.52
C THR A 65 -4.77 8.83 0.23
N LEU A 66 -5.14 7.85 1.03
CA LEU A 66 -6.44 7.18 0.92
C LEU A 66 -7.53 8.11 1.49
N ALA A 67 -8.53 8.43 0.67
CA ALA A 67 -9.61 9.35 1.02
C ALA A 67 -10.94 8.62 1.24
N ASN A 68 -11.85 9.24 2.02
CA ASN A 68 -13.20 8.74 2.30
C ASN A 68 -13.23 7.28 2.79
N LYS A 69 -12.29 6.96 3.67
CA LYS A 69 -12.16 5.62 4.23
C LYS A 69 -13.36 5.29 5.13
N THR A 70 -13.86 4.07 4.98
CA THR A 70 -14.84 3.47 5.88
C THR A 70 -14.42 2.06 6.26
N PHE A 71 -14.59 1.68 7.51
CA PHE A 71 -14.44 0.29 7.92
C PHE A 71 -15.78 -0.26 8.34
N THR A 72 -16.28 -1.26 7.61
CA THR A 72 -17.62 -1.80 7.76
C THR A 72 -17.56 -3.29 8.07
N ARG A 73 -18.46 -3.74 8.93
CA ARG A 73 -18.69 -5.17 9.15
C ARG A 73 -19.72 -5.70 8.14
N ASP A 74 -19.54 -6.92 7.72
CA ASP A 74 -20.51 -7.67 6.91
C ASP A 74 -20.97 -8.88 7.73
N ASP A 75 -22.15 -8.76 8.32
CA ASP A 75 -22.75 -9.80 9.17
C ASP A 75 -23.29 -11.00 8.36
N THR A 76 -23.35 -10.87 7.03
CA THR A 76 -23.79 -11.98 6.15
C THR A 76 -22.64 -12.92 5.83
N ASN A 77 -21.45 -12.36 5.63
CA ASN A 77 -20.26 -13.10 5.23
C ASN A 77 -19.22 -13.22 6.37
N ASP A 78 -19.54 -12.70 7.57
CA ASP A 78 -18.74 -12.79 8.79
C ASP A 78 -17.32 -12.19 8.65
N PHE A 79 -17.21 -11.00 8.04
CA PHE A 79 -15.94 -10.27 7.99
C PHE A 79 -16.11 -8.75 8.13
N GLY A 80 -15.00 -8.06 8.36
CA GLY A 80 -14.91 -6.60 8.24
C GLY A 80 -14.05 -6.22 7.05
N TYR A 81 -14.37 -5.09 6.41
CA TYR A 81 -13.60 -4.60 5.27
C TYR A 81 -13.40 -3.09 5.32
N LEU A 82 -12.24 -2.68 4.80
CA LEU A 82 -11.92 -1.30 4.52
C LEU A 82 -12.32 -0.97 3.08
N ASP A 83 -13.06 0.10 2.91
CA ASP A 83 -13.37 0.69 1.62
C ASP A 83 -12.92 2.17 1.60
N ALA A 84 -12.65 2.69 0.43
CA ALA A 84 -12.17 4.05 0.23
C ALA A 84 -12.38 4.48 -1.23
N ASP A 85 -12.13 5.77 -1.50
CA ASP A 85 -12.05 6.23 -2.88
C ASP A 85 -10.92 5.54 -3.64
N ASP A 86 -11.13 5.27 -4.92
CA ASP A 86 -10.09 4.77 -5.82
C ASP A 86 -8.89 5.71 -5.84
N VAL A 87 -7.70 5.13 -5.86
CA VAL A 87 -6.44 5.89 -5.86
C VAL A 87 -5.88 5.97 -7.27
N VAL A 88 -5.66 7.18 -7.78
CA VAL A 88 -5.13 7.43 -9.12
C VAL A 88 -3.71 7.97 -9.04
N PHE A 89 -2.77 7.26 -9.65
CA PHE A 89 -1.41 7.73 -9.90
C PHE A 89 -1.36 8.28 -11.33
N THR A 90 -1.13 9.58 -11.46
CA THR A 90 -1.34 10.31 -12.71
C THR A 90 -0.07 10.41 -13.55
N ALA A 91 -0.19 10.14 -14.85
CA ALA A 91 0.83 10.39 -15.87
C ALA A 91 2.22 9.82 -15.52
N LEU A 92 2.28 8.55 -15.14
CA LEU A 92 3.52 7.86 -14.81
C LEU A 92 4.40 7.67 -16.04
N VAL A 93 5.52 8.38 -16.10
CA VAL A 93 6.46 8.31 -17.24
C VAL A 93 6.99 6.87 -17.40
N ALA A 94 7.18 6.44 -18.64
CA ALA A 94 7.69 5.11 -18.97
C ALA A 94 9.07 4.85 -18.34
N GLY A 95 9.32 3.63 -17.90
CA GLY A 95 10.63 3.21 -17.40
C GLY A 95 10.61 2.10 -16.37
N GLU A 96 9.48 1.82 -15.73
CA GLU A 96 9.36 0.78 -14.72
C GLU A 96 8.11 -0.09 -14.94
N THR A 97 8.08 -1.25 -14.32
CA THR A 97 6.92 -2.13 -14.31
C THR A 97 6.39 -2.25 -12.89
N ILE A 98 5.14 -1.85 -12.69
CA ILE A 98 4.43 -1.94 -11.42
C ILE A 98 3.95 -3.38 -11.24
N GLY A 99 4.17 -3.95 -10.06
CA GLY A 99 3.69 -5.29 -9.72
C GLY A 99 2.80 -5.33 -8.47
N GLY A 100 2.75 -4.25 -7.69
CA GLY A 100 1.91 -4.23 -6.50
C GLY A 100 1.66 -2.85 -5.92
N ALA A 101 0.70 -2.80 -5.01
CA ALA A 101 0.42 -1.63 -4.19
C ALA A 101 0.51 -2.02 -2.71
N ILE A 102 1.00 -1.10 -1.89
CA ILE A 102 1.13 -1.30 -0.45
C ILE A 102 0.38 -0.20 0.28
N LEU A 103 -0.48 -0.61 1.21
CA LEU A 103 -1.13 0.28 2.17
C LEU A 103 -0.25 0.37 3.42
N PHE A 104 0.04 1.58 3.85
CA PHE A 104 0.79 1.84 5.08
C PHE A 104 0.21 3.03 5.85
N ARG A 105 0.50 3.12 7.15
CA ARG A 105 0.15 4.30 7.93
C ARG A 105 1.28 5.33 7.85
N ASP A 106 0.93 6.55 7.47
CA ASP A 106 1.84 7.69 7.56
C ASP A 106 1.86 8.20 9.01
N ALA A 107 2.94 7.91 9.72
CA ALA A 107 3.14 8.33 11.10
C ALA A 107 3.69 9.75 11.23
N GLY A 108 3.89 10.45 10.11
CA GLY A 108 4.36 11.84 10.07
C GLY A 108 5.87 12.01 10.20
N GLY A 109 6.63 10.93 10.08
CA GLY A 109 8.09 10.94 10.18
C GLY A 109 8.77 10.26 8.99
N SER A 110 9.91 9.62 9.24
CA SER A 110 10.63 8.87 8.23
C SER A 110 9.97 7.52 7.95
N ASP A 111 10.29 6.93 6.81
CA ASP A 111 9.78 5.62 6.38
C ASP A 111 10.18 4.47 7.33
N THR A 112 11.20 4.67 8.15
CA THR A 112 11.58 3.74 9.22
C THR A 112 10.58 3.67 10.38
N ALA A 113 9.58 4.57 10.40
CA ALA A 113 8.51 4.64 11.41
C ALA A 113 7.10 4.52 10.79
N ASN A 114 7.00 4.29 9.48
CA ASN A 114 5.72 4.12 8.77
C ASN A 114 5.36 2.63 8.69
N PRO A 115 4.42 2.13 9.54
CA PRO A 115 4.11 0.70 9.60
C PRO A 115 3.35 0.23 8.37
N LEU A 116 3.74 -0.93 7.86
CA LEU A 116 3.08 -1.61 6.76
C LEU A 116 1.77 -2.25 7.22
N ILE A 117 0.72 -2.11 6.43
CA ILE A 117 -0.60 -2.69 6.71
C ILE A 117 -0.86 -3.88 5.80
N SER A 118 -0.93 -3.67 4.49
CA SER A 118 -1.28 -4.73 3.55
C SER A 118 -0.64 -4.54 2.18
N PHE A 119 -0.47 -5.66 1.48
CA PHE A 119 0.05 -5.76 0.13
C PHE A 119 -1.06 -6.25 -0.82
N TYR A 120 -1.16 -5.63 -1.97
CA TYR A 120 -2.07 -5.98 -3.05
C TYR A 120 -1.28 -6.32 -4.29
N ASP A 121 -1.42 -7.56 -4.74
CA ASP A 121 -0.80 -8.06 -5.96
C ASP A 121 -1.55 -7.49 -7.16
N LEU A 122 -0.88 -6.73 -7.98
CA LEU A 122 -1.44 -6.16 -9.20
C LEU A 122 -0.91 -6.91 -10.43
N VAL A 123 -1.70 -6.91 -11.48
CA VAL A 123 -1.20 -7.37 -12.78
C VAL A 123 -0.04 -6.49 -13.20
N ASP A 124 1.09 -7.09 -13.56
CA ASP A 124 2.28 -6.37 -13.98
C ASP A 124 1.95 -5.37 -15.10
N THR A 125 2.17 -4.11 -14.80
CA THR A 125 1.81 -3.00 -15.69
C THR A 125 3.00 -2.08 -15.91
N ALA A 126 3.47 -2.00 -17.17
CA ALA A 126 4.53 -1.06 -17.52
C ALA A 126 4.02 0.39 -17.46
N THR A 127 4.79 1.28 -16.86
CA THR A 127 4.52 2.72 -16.93
C THR A 127 4.72 3.22 -18.35
N ASN A 128 3.82 4.07 -18.85
CA ASN A 128 3.79 4.48 -20.26
C ASN A 128 3.36 5.93 -20.49
N GLY A 129 3.36 6.74 -19.43
CA GLY A 129 2.84 8.12 -19.43
C GLY A 129 1.36 8.22 -19.10
N GLY A 130 0.66 7.10 -18.97
CA GLY A 130 -0.75 7.06 -18.57
C GLY A 130 -0.95 7.01 -17.05
N ASN A 131 -2.23 7.00 -16.65
CA ASN A 131 -2.63 6.85 -15.25
C ASN A 131 -2.69 5.37 -14.84
N VAL A 132 -2.41 5.11 -13.58
CA VAL A 132 -2.67 3.82 -12.94
C VAL A 132 -3.65 4.04 -11.80
N THR A 133 -4.75 3.27 -11.81
CA THR A 133 -5.79 3.34 -10.76
C THR A 133 -5.76 2.08 -9.92
N VAL A 134 -5.69 2.24 -8.60
CA VAL A 134 -5.90 1.16 -7.64
C VAL A 134 -7.33 1.30 -7.11
N GLN A 135 -8.17 0.31 -7.40
CA GLN A 135 -9.58 0.30 -7.00
C GLN A 135 -9.75 -0.39 -5.66
N TRP A 136 -10.60 0.19 -4.82
CA TRP A 136 -11.02 -0.35 -3.53
C TRP A 136 -12.48 -0.80 -3.65
N ASN A 137 -12.70 -2.10 -3.58
CA ASN A 137 -14.04 -2.70 -3.66
C ASN A 137 -14.20 -3.76 -2.57
#